data_8c2940bb04b7194cf4bc3d70e3c4027e
#
_entry.id   8c2940bb04b7194cf4bc3d70e3c4027e
#
_cell.length_a   1.000
_cell.length_b   1.000
_cell.length_c   1.000
_cell.angle_alpha   90.00
_cell.angle_beta   90.00
_cell.angle_gamma   90.00
#
_symmetry.space_group_name_H-M   'P 1'
#
loop_
_entity.id
_entity.type
_entity.pdbx_description
1 polymer ?
#
loop_
_entity_poly.entity_id
_entity_poly.type
_entity_poly.pdbx_seq_one_letter_code
_entity_poly.pdbx_strand_id
1 'polypeptide(L)'
;MADEKQDPVKAEEKPLNKHLIKYKDRNFSDKLWYIRQNITVEPLLAGLIIPSVISRFAMNNFNLDKACRVNFQFGDDICDALVKKSSNNYSTYERQVQTLISSIDIWRSVINTALPCIIIMFLGAWSDRTGKRKLCILLPISGEVMTSVNNIVNVFFFYEIPLEVTIFLETFFTAVTGGWVTMFLGVFSYISDITSEQSRTFRVGLVSFCMTAGVPIGIAMGGILVQKMGYYGLFTSTTILFSLVLMYGCFCLKEPDSFLEAKGLPKIERRCSGDVAFFDITHVLDTIGVAFRRRVGGTRIKVILTLVAVFIIYGPAMSEHGVFYLFVRNQLNWDMVKYSVFASYSIVLHSIGAMFSITILSKKLQIDDSLLCLIAMSSKFVGAIWTTFVKTDLEMILIPIVEFFSSAILTSLRSIISKLVEKDETAKVNSLFSLTETLASLVFHPLYSWLYMKTLQILPGAVFLTSAALIIPATMILMFFFIQHRRALGNSRRNALEAQEKKDAEAEKVPEKIPNIIMPLELEKTKL
;
A
#
# COMPACT_ATOMS: atom_id res chain seq x y z
N MET A 1 59.79 -29.63 7.53
CA MET A 1 59.33 -28.53 8.42
C MET A 1 57.88 -28.35 8.10
N ALA A 2 57.07 -28.46 9.11
CA ALA A 2 55.66 -28.80 9.06
C ALA A 2 54.76 -27.77 8.43
N ASP A 3 53.93 -28.21 7.49
CA ASP A 3 52.71 -27.51 7.01
C ASP A 3 51.66 -27.60 8.10
N GLU A 4 51.32 -26.44 8.66
CA GLU A 4 50.21 -26.29 9.62
C GLU A 4 48.95 -25.95 8.82
N LYS A 5 48.15 -26.98 8.54
CA LYS A 5 46.78 -26.84 7.99
C LYS A 5 45.91 -26.19 9.05
N GLN A 6 45.55 -24.94 8.84
CA GLN A 6 44.48 -24.29 9.58
C GLN A 6 43.12 -24.86 9.15
N ASP A 7 42.47 -25.57 10.06
CA ASP A 7 41.07 -26.01 9.92
C ASP A 7 40.13 -24.78 9.85
N PRO A 8 39.07 -24.83 8.99
CA PRO A 8 38.11 -23.75 8.93
C PRO A 8 37.28 -23.73 10.24
N VAL A 9 37.36 -22.61 10.92
CA VAL A 9 36.55 -22.28 12.10
C VAL A 9 35.07 -22.54 11.78
N LYS A 10 34.50 -23.59 12.34
CA LYS A 10 33.06 -23.81 12.38
C LYS A 10 32.43 -22.64 13.12
N ALA A 11 31.75 -21.75 12.37
CA ALA A 11 30.88 -20.77 12.95
C ALA A 11 29.80 -21.50 13.77
N GLU A 12 29.86 -21.40 15.08
CA GLU A 12 28.82 -21.85 15.98
C GLU A 12 27.51 -21.14 15.60
N GLU A 13 26.61 -21.89 14.97
CA GLU A 13 25.20 -21.53 14.86
C GLU A 13 24.58 -21.40 16.25
N LYS A 14 24.64 -20.20 16.82
CA LYS A 14 24.02 -19.90 18.12
C LYS A 14 22.48 -19.89 18.00
N PRO A 15 21.79 -20.26 19.06
CA PRO A 15 20.57 -21.05 19.10
C PRO A 15 19.29 -20.23 18.93
N LEU A 16 19.06 -19.62 17.74
CA LEU A 16 17.78 -18.98 17.40
C LEU A 16 16.66 -20.02 17.19
N ASN A 17 17.03 -21.23 16.79
CA ASN A 17 16.08 -22.33 16.57
C ASN A 17 15.44 -22.85 17.88
N LYS A 18 16.10 -22.73 19.03
CA LYS A 18 15.55 -23.16 20.34
C LYS A 18 14.32 -22.31 20.76
N HIS A 19 14.24 -21.04 20.36
CA HIS A 19 13.10 -20.18 20.71
C HIS A 19 11.85 -20.44 19.88
N LEU A 20 11.99 -20.83 18.61
CA LEU A 20 10.87 -21.12 17.71
C LEU A 20 10.22 -22.49 18.02
N ILE A 21 11.02 -23.50 18.33
CA ILE A 21 10.53 -24.83 18.76
C ILE A 21 9.77 -24.70 20.10
N LYS A 22 10.27 -23.85 21.01
CA LYS A 22 9.64 -23.59 22.31
C LYS A 22 8.31 -22.83 22.22
N TYR A 23 8.00 -22.15 21.10
CA TYR A 23 6.73 -21.41 20.92
C TYR A 23 5.54 -22.33 20.58
N LYS A 24 5.79 -23.41 19.83
CA LYS A 24 4.72 -24.34 19.41
C LYS A 24 4.10 -25.13 20.58
N ASP A 25 4.88 -25.38 21.60
CA ASP A 25 4.49 -26.21 22.78
C ASP A 25 4.05 -25.37 23.99
N ARG A 26 3.94 -24.05 23.88
CA ARG A 26 3.52 -23.18 24.99
C ARG A 26 2.01 -23.16 25.17
N ASN A 27 1.56 -23.06 26.43
CA ASN A 27 0.17 -22.83 26.79
C ASN A 27 -0.33 -21.50 26.19
N PHE A 28 -1.63 -21.38 25.98
CA PHE A 28 -2.24 -20.17 25.40
C PHE A 28 -1.89 -18.88 26.15
N SER A 29 -1.84 -18.91 27.49
CA SER A 29 -1.43 -17.80 28.34
C SER A 29 0.03 -17.37 28.11
N ASP A 30 0.94 -18.32 27.92
CA ASP A 30 2.36 -18.05 27.65
C ASP A 30 2.58 -17.50 26.24
N LYS A 31 1.74 -17.92 25.27
CA LYS A 31 1.73 -17.36 23.92
C LYS A 31 1.24 -15.90 23.94
N LEU A 32 0.19 -15.59 24.70
CA LEU A 32 -0.33 -14.25 24.89
C LEU A 32 0.69 -13.34 25.59
N TRP A 33 1.37 -13.85 26.62
CA TRP A 33 2.42 -13.10 27.30
C TRP A 33 3.62 -12.82 26.40
N TYR A 34 4.05 -13.81 25.61
CA TYR A 34 5.11 -13.63 24.61
C TYR A 34 4.72 -12.62 23.53
N ILE A 35 3.49 -12.68 23.03
CA ILE A 35 2.94 -11.70 22.08
C ILE A 35 2.97 -10.31 22.72
N ARG A 36 2.48 -10.15 23.95
CA ARG A 36 2.48 -8.86 24.68
C ARG A 36 3.89 -8.27 24.85
N GLN A 37 4.92 -9.08 25.08
CA GLN A 37 6.30 -8.60 25.18
C GLN A 37 6.94 -8.20 23.84
N ASN A 38 6.42 -8.72 22.73
CA ASN A 38 6.95 -8.44 21.41
C ASN A 38 6.10 -7.46 20.60
N ILE A 39 4.84 -7.23 20.98
CA ILE A 39 3.99 -6.19 20.42
C ILE A 39 4.48 -4.83 20.95
N THR A 40 4.86 -3.93 20.05
CA THR A 40 5.36 -2.59 20.40
C THR A 40 4.64 -1.48 19.62
N VAL A 41 4.56 -1.61 18.30
CA VAL A 41 4.02 -0.60 17.38
C VAL A 41 2.59 -0.92 16.95
N GLU A 42 2.20 -2.17 17.00
CA GLU A 42 0.91 -2.65 16.50
C GLU A 42 -0.32 -2.02 17.22
N PRO A 43 -0.32 -1.88 18.57
CA PRO A 43 -1.42 -1.18 19.27
C PRO A 43 -1.48 0.31 18.90
N LEU A 44 -0.32 0.93 18.68
CA LEU A 44 -0.23 2.32 18.28
C LEU A 44 -0.87 2.51 16.89
N LEU A 45 -0.59 1.60 15.95
CA LEU A 45 -1.19 1.64 14.61
C LEU A 45 -2.70 1.43 14.64
N ALA A 46 -3.18 0.42 15.37
CA ALA A 46 -4.62 0.16 15.48
C ALA A 46 -5.35 1.36 16.11
N GLY A 47 -4.76 1.92 17.19
CA GLY A 47 -5.29 3.09 17.87
C GLY A 47 -5.21 4.38 17.06
N LEU A 48 -4.39 4.44 16.02
CA LEU A 48 -4.29 5.59 15.12
C LEU A 48 -5.19 5.44 13.89
N ILE A 49 -5.14 4.29 13.20
CA ILE A 49 -5.79 4.11 11.89
C ILE A 49 -7.30 4.25 12.01
N ILE A 50 -7.92 3.58 12.98
CA ILE A 50 -9.38 3.59 13.14
C ILE A 50 -9.90 5.00 13.39
N PRO A 51 -9.42 5.77 14.41
CA PRO A 51 -9.89 7.14 14.63
C PRO A 51 -9.57 8.10 13.49
N SER A 52 -8.41 7.96 12.81
CA SER A 52 -8.08 8.79 11.64
C SER A 52 -9.09 8.60 10.52
N VAL A 53 -9.46 7.35 10.22
CA VAL A 53 -10.44 7.04 9.18
C VAL A 53 -11.82 7.57 9.56
N ILE A 54 -12.24 7.37 10.82
CA ILE A 54 -13.50 7.90 11.36
C ILE A 54 -13.55 9.43 11.22
N SER A 55 -12.49 10.12 11.65
CA SER A 55 -12.41 11.58 11.61
C SER A 55 -12.47 12.13 10.19
N ARG A 56 -11.67 11.57 9.26
CA ARG A 56 -11.68 11.98 7.84
C ARG A 56 -13.02 11.75 7.18
N PHE A 57 -13.66 10.63 7.49
CA PHE A 57 -14.98 10.31 6.96
C PHE A 57 -16.04 11.29 7.46
N ALA A 58 -16.02 11.64 8.76
CA ALA A 58 -16.90 12.64 9.34
C ALA A 58 -16.68 14.04 8.74
N MET A 59 -15.41 14.43 8.51
CA MET A 59 -15.06 15.72 7.89
C MET A 59 -15.60 15.87 6.47
N ASN A 60 -15.65 14.81 5.67
CA ASN A 60 -16.25 14.89 4.34
C ASN A 60 -17.72 15.34 4.39
N ASN A 61 -18.49 14.83 5.35
CA ASN A 61 -19.89 15.23 5.53
C ASN A 61 -20.01 16.62 6.19
N PHE A 62 -19.13 16.93 7.15
CA PHE A 62 -19.05 18.24 7.79
C PHE A 62 -18.76 19.35 6.78
N ASN A 63 -17.83 19.11 5.84
CA ASN A 63 -17.49 20.07 4.79
C ASN A 63 -18.66 20.32 3.84
N LEU A 64 -19.46 19.31 3.52
CA LEU A 64 -20.70 19.48 2.73
C LEU A 64 -21.71 20.34 3.45
N ASP A 65 -21.95 20.11 4.74
CA ASP A 65 -22.85 20.88 5.57
C ASP A 65 -22.39 22.33 5.71
N LYS A 66 -21.09 22.53 5.98
CA LYS A 66 -20.49 23.85 6.12
C LYS A 66 -20.52 24.65 4.82
N ALA A 67 -20.24 24.02 3.67
CA ALA A 67 -20.35 24.65 2.35
C ALA A 67 -21.78 25.17 2.11
N CYS A 68 -22.79 24.38 2.45
CA CYS A 68 -24.19 24.72 2.29
C CYS A 68 -24.60 25.90 3.16
N ARG A 69 -24.29 25.85 4.49
CA ARG A 69 -24.77 26.84 5.47
C ARG A 69 -23.92 28.10 5.54
N VAL A 70 -22.59 27.98 5.39
CA VAL A 70 -21.65 29.10 5.58
C VAL A 70 -21.33 29.80 4.25
N ASN A 71 -20.88 29.05 3.23
CA ASN A 71 -20.45 29.66 1.97
C ASN A 71 -21.64 30.07 1.09
N PHE A 72 -22.65 29.20 0.93
CA PHE A 72 -23.80 29.48 0.08
C PHE A 72 -25.00 30.06 0.80
N GLN A 73 -25.12 29.85 2.11
CA GLN A 73 -26.23 30.37 2.93
C GLN A 73 -27.62 29.99 2.39
N PHE A 74 -27.79 28.74 1.93
CA PHE A 74 -29.05 28.27 1.34
C PHE A 74 -30.21 28.12 2.31
N GLY A 75 -29.96 28.29 3.61
CA GLY A 75 -30.95 28.11 4.69
C GLY A 75 -30.95 26.67 5.26
N ASP A 76 -31.45 26.60 6.50
CA ASP A 76 -31.39 25.35 7.29
C ASP A 76 -32.23 24.24 6.68
N ASP A 77 -33.41 24.53 6.15
CA ASP A 77 -34.30 23.52 5.55
C ASP A 77 -33.67 22.82 4.37
N ILE A 78 -32.99 23.59 3.49
CA ILE A 78 -32.31 23.03 2.32
C ILE A 78 -31.09 22.24 2.75
N CYS A 79 -30.26 22.78 3.66
CA CYS A 79 -29.04 22.12 4.08
C CYS A 79 -29.32 20.85 4.90
N ASP A 80 -30.35 20.84 5.75
CA ASP A 80 -30.81 19.63 6.46
C ASP A 80 -31.31 18.56 5.47
N ALA A 81 -32.08 18.97 4.47
CA ALA A 81 -32.55 18.04 3.44
C ALA A 81 -31.37 17.47 2.62
N LEU A 82 -30.34 18.29 2.34
CA LEU A 82 -29.13 17.83 1.67
C LEU A 82 -28.33 16.85 2.55
N VAL A 83 -28.10 17.15 3.82
CA VAL A 83 -27.34 16.27 4.73
C VAL A 83 -28.05 14.93 4.92
N LYS A 84 -29.38 14.96 5.13
CA LYS A 84 -30.20 13.75 5.36
C LYS A 84 -30.60 13.02 4.06
N LYS A 85 -30.36 13.63 2.90
CA LYS A 85 -30.81 13.09 1.59
C LYS A 85 -32.32 12.78 1.55
N SER A 86 -33.12 13.62 2.18
CA SER A 86 -34.55 13.40 2.33
C SER A 86 -35.40 13.78 1.10
N SER A 87 -34.83 14.50 0.12
CA SER A 87 -35.58 14.97 -1.06
C SER A 87 -34.67 15.13 -2.29
N ASN A 88 -35.19 14.72 -3.47
CA ASN A 88 -34.51 14.88 -4.77
C ASN A 88 -34.67 16.30 -5.34
N ASN A 89 -35.50 17.14 -4.74
CA ASN A 89 -35.81 18.48 -5.29
C ASN A 89 -34.65 19.47 -5.20
N TYR A 90 -33.58 19.15 -4.45
CA TYR A 90 -32.45 20.03 -4.19
C TYR A 90 -31.18 19.65 -4.96
N SER A 91 -31.29 18.92 -6.06
CA SER A 91 -30.14 18.45 -6.85
C SER A 91 -29.25 19.60 -7.39
N THR A 92 -29.84 20.76 -7.70
CA THR A 92 -29.10 21.94 -8.16
C THR A 92 -28.22 22.52 -7.04
N TYR A 93 -28.74 22.63 -5.83
CA TYR A 93 -27.99 23.09 -4.65
C TYR A 93 -26.86 22.12 -4.28
N GLU A 94 -27.16 20.84 -4.33
CA GLU A 94 -26.17 19.78 -4.12
C GLU A 94 -24.98 19.90 -5.09
N ARG A 95 -25.25 20.12 -6.37
CA ARG A 95 -24.22 20.28 -7.40
C ARG A 95 -23.36 21.53 -7.17
N GLN A 96 -23.94 22.65 -6.72
CA GLN A 96 -23.19 23.85 -6.38
C GLN A 96 -22.23 23.58 -5.21
N VAL A 97 -22.71 22.95 -4.15
CA VAL A 97 -21.90 22.54 -2.99
C VAL A 97 -20.76 21.60 -3.40
N GLN A 98 -21.07 20.57 -4.20
CA GLN A 98 -20.05 19.63 -4.68
C GLN A 98 -19.02 20.31 -5.61
N THR A 99 -19.44 21.27 -6.43
CA THR A 99 -18.53 22.04 -7.29
C THR A 99 -17.53 22.83 -6.45
N LEU A 100 -17.99 23.51 -5.40
CA LEU A 100 -17.12 24.25 -4.47
C LEU A 100 -16.12 23.30 -3.79
N ILE A 101 -16.58 22.20 -3.22
CA ILE A 101 -15.71 21.23 -2.55
C ILE A 101 -14.67 20.68 -3.53
N SER A 102 -15.08 20.27 -4.72
CA SER A 102 -14.16 19.77 -5.74
C SER A 102 -13.12 20.80 -6.17
N SER A 103 -13.48 22.08 -6.21
CA SER A 103 -12.53 23.17 -6.51
C SER A 103 -11.48 23.34 -5.39
N ILE A 104 -11.89 23.19 -4.15
CA ILE A 104 -11.01 23.23 -2.99
C ILE A 104 -10.09 21.98 -2.97
N ASP A 105 -10.62 20.80 -3.28
CA ASP A 105 -9.87 19.56 -3.32
C ASP A 105 -8.72 19.56 -4.34
N ILE A 106 -8.75 20.42 -5.35
CA ILE A 106 -7.64 20.59 -6.30
C ILE A 106 -6.36 21.00 -5.56
N TRP A 107 -6.38 22.09 -4.80
CA TRP A 107 -5.20 22.56 -4.08
C TRP A 107 -4.95 21.77 -2.78
N ARG A 108 -6.01 21.28 -2.10
CA ARG A 108 -5.91 20.39 -0.94
C ARG A 108 -5.08 19.15 -1.25
N SER A 109 -5.34 18.50 -2.37
CA SER A 109 -4.64 17.29 -2.78
C SER A 109 -3.16 17.55 -3.09
N VAL A 110 -2.83 18.71 -3.66
CA VAL A 110 -1.44 19.12 -3.91
C VAL A 110 -0.69 19.27 -2.58
N ILE A 111 -1.25 20.01 -1.62
CA ILE A 111 -0.64 20.22 -0.30
C ILE A 111 -0.48 18.88 0.42
N ASN A 112 -1.53 18.06 0.43
CA ASN A 112 -1.57 16.78 1.16
C ASN A 112 -0.62 15.71 0.57
N THR A 113 -0.12 15.92 -0.66
CA THR A 113 0.82 14.99 -1.31
C THR A 113 2.23 15.57 -1.38
N ALA A 114 2.39 16.84 -1.77
CA ALA A 114 3.70 17.44 -1.98
C ALA A 114 4.49 17.64 -0.68
N LEU A 115 3.85 18.17 0.37
CA LEU A 115 4.53 18.41 1.65
C LEU A 115 5.01 17.10 2.32
N PRO A 116 4.19 16.06 2.49
CA PRO A 116 4.66 14.78 3.01
C PRO A 116 5.76 14.14 2.16
N CYS A 117 5.70 14.29 0.82
CA CYS A 117 6.75 13.79 -0.07
C CYS A 117 8.10 14.44 0.20
N ILE A 118 8.12 15.75 0.42
CA ILE A 118 9.33 16.49 0.78
C ILE A 118 9.83 16.05 2.16
N ILE A 119 8.93 15.98 3.14
CA ILE A 119 9.28 15.64 4.52
C ILE A 119 9.84 14.23 4.63
N ILE A 120 9.24 13.25 3.98
CA ILE A 120 9.70 11.85 4.05
C ILE A 120 11.10 11.67 3.48
N MET A 121 11.47 12.43 2.44
CA MET A 121 12.81 12.36 1.85
C MET A 121 13.88 12.78 2.87
N PHE A 122 13.64 13.86 3.58
CA PHE A 122 14.62 14.39 4.55
C PHE A 122 14.57 13.64 5.88
N LEU A 123 13.38 13.44 6.42
CA LEU A 123 13.21 12.76 7.70
C LEU A 123 13.60 11.29 7.62
N GLY A 124 13.34 10.62 6.49
CA GLY A 124 13.77 9.26 6.21
C GLY A 124 15.29 9.14 6.22
N ALA A 125 15.98 9.95 5.44
CA ALA A 125 17.44 9.96 5.37
C ALA A 125 18.08 10.28 6.75
N TRP A 126 17.53 11.26 7.46
CA TRP A 126 17.97 11.59 8.83
C TRP A 126 17.75 10.42 9.80
N SER A 127 16.59 9.78 9.76
CA SER A 127 16.26 8.64 10.60
C SER A 127 17.15 7.42 10.33
N ASP A 128 17.50 7.16 9.06
CA ASP A 128 18.38 6.05 8.68
C ASP A 128 19.81 6.25 9.23
N ARG A 129 20.29 7.48 9.24
CA ARG A 129 21.63 7.83 9.72
C ARG A 129 21.73 7.89 11.24
N THR A 130 20.74 8.49 11.89
CA THR A 130 20.73 8.68 13.36
C THR A 130 20.19 7.47 14.11
N GLY A 131 19.43 6.61 13.43
CA GLY A 131 18.71 5.49 14.03
C GLY A 131 17.53 5.88 14.90
N LYS A 132 17.15 7.15 14.91
CA LYS A 132 16.00 7.64 15.66
C LYS A 132 14.72 7.41 14.88
N ARG A 133 14.10 6.23 15.07
CA ARG A 133 12.87 5.83 14.38
C ARG A 133 11.61 6.37 15.05
N LYS A 134 11.66 6.54 16.37
CA LYS A 134 10.52 6.98 17.18
C LYS A 134 9.96 8.33 16.72
N LEU A 135 10.80 9.28 16.34
CA LEU A 135 10.38 10.60 15.85
C LEU A 135 9.54 10.48 14.57
N CYS A 136 9.95 9.63 13.62
CA CYS A 136 9.20 9.40 12.37
C CYS A 136 7.81 8.82 12.60
N ILE A 137 7.61 8.11 13.72
CA ILE A 137 6.31 7.54 14.11
C ILE A 137 5.46 8.57 14.86
N LEU A 138 6.06 9.31 15.81
CA LEU A 138 5.31 10.21 16.70
C LEU A 138 4.93 11.53 16.05
N LEU A 139 5.75 12.03 15.12
CA LEU A 139 5.50 13.31 14.45
C LEU A 139 4.16 13.30 13.68
N PRO A 140 3.84 12.31 12.83
CA PRO A 140 2.52 12.24 12.19
C PRO A 140 1.37 12.09 13.18
N ILE A 141 1.55 11.36 14.29
CA ILE A 141 0.53 11.22 15.32
C ILE A 141 0.24 12.58 15.98
N SER A 142 1.27 13.38 16.24
CA SER A 142 1.08 14.75 16.75
C SER A 142 0.30 15.62 15.76
N GLY A 143 0.52 15.44 14.46
CA GLY A 143 -0.26 16.09 13.40
C GLY A 143 -1.74 15.72 13.44
N GLU A 144 -2.07 14.44 13.63
CA GLU A 144 -3.47 13.99 13.77
C GLU A 144 -4.14 14.56 15.05
N VAL A 145 -3.39 14.69 16.16
CA VAL A 145 -3.89 15.37 17.37
C VAL A 145 -4.21 16.84 17.07
N MET A 146 -3.27 17.57 16.44
CA MET A 146 -3.47 18.99 16.08
C MET A 146 -4.67 19.16 15.14
N THR A 147 -4.79 18.30 14.14
CA THR A 147 -5.91 18.28 13.19
C THR A 147 -7.23 18.03 13.92
N SER A 148 -7.27 17.07 14.83
CA SER A 148 -8.50 16.74 15.56
C SER A 148 -8.93 17.85 16.53
N VAL A 149 -7.97 18.53 17.17
CA VAL A 149 -8.24 19.75 17.98
C VAL A 149 -8.77 20.86 17.06
N ASN A 150 -8.15 21.09 15.90
CA ASN A 150 -8.64 22.06 14.91
C ASN A 150 -10.07 21.74 14.46
N ASN A 151 -10.42 20.45 14.29
CA ASN A 151 -11.77 20.05 13.91
C ASN A 151 -12.79 20.39 15.02
N ILE A 152 -12.44 20.25 16.30
CA ILE A 152 -13.28 20.70 17.42
C ILE A 152 -13.50 22.21 17.35
N VAL A 153 -12.44 22.99 17.12
CA VAL A 153 -12.53 24.46 16.95
C VAL A 153 -13.43 24.82 15.77
N ASN A 154 -13.33 24.12 14.66
CA ASN A 154 -14.20 24.34 13.49
C ASN A 154 -15.67 23.97 13.73
N VAL A 155 -15.96 23.01 14.62
CA VAL A 155 -17.34 22.72 15.02
C VAL A 155 -17.88 23.82 15.95
N PHE A 156 -17.05 24.32 16.88
CA PHE A 156 -17.44 25.38 17.81
C PHE A 156 -17.68 26.71 17.09
N PHE A 157 -16.76 27.11 16.21
CA PHE A 157 -16.86 28.31 15.37
C PHE A 157 -17.39 27.99 13.98
N PHE A 158 -18.54 27.26 13.91
CA PHE A 158 -19.04 26.69 12.65
C PHE A 158 -19.35 27.77 11.61
N TYR A 159 -19.98 28.88 12.03
CA TYR A 159 -20.43 29.96 11.16
C TYR A 159 -19.36 31.03 10.91
N GLU A 160 -18.39 31.17 11.79
CA GLU A 160 -17.36 32.23 11.73
C GLU A 160 -16.20 31.85 10.81
N ILE A 161 -15.84 30.56 10.76
CA ILE A 161 -14.71 30.09 9.95
C ILE A 161 -15.23 29.63 8.58
N PRO A 162 -14.73 30.19 7.45
CA PRO A 162 -15.12 29.74 6.12
C PRO A 162 -14.57 28.34 5.83
N LEU A 163 -15.21 27.65 4.85
CA LEU A 163 -14.85 26.28 4.48
C LEU A 163 -13.39 26.14 4.02
N GLU A 164 -12.90 27.11 3.25
CA GLU A 164 -11.54 27.11 2.69
C GLU A 164 -10.49 27.09 3.80
N VAL A 165 -10.69 27.88 4.85
CA VAL A 165 -9.78 27.92 6.02
C VAL A 165 -9.87 26.61 6.81
N THR A 166 -11.07 26.06 6.98
CA THR A 166 -11.29 24.76 7.65
C THR A 166 -10.47 23.66 6.97
N ILE A 167 -10.61 23.53 5.64
CA ILE A 167 -9.92 22.49 4.86
C ILE A 167 -8.40 22.76 4.78
N PHE A 168 -7.99 24.03 4.70
CA PHE A 168 -6.58 24.39 4.71
C PHE A 168 -5.90 23.94 6.01
N LEU A 169 -6.45 24.30 7.17
CA LEU A 169 -5.87 23.96 8.47
C LEU A 169 -5.87 22.44 8.72
N GLU A 170 -6.96 21.75 8.37
CA GLU A 170 -7.05 20.29 8.45
C GLU A 170 -5.91 19.62 7.64
N THR A 171 -5.69 20.10 6.41
CA THR A 171 -4.67 19.56 5.51
C THR A 171 -3.26 19.93 5.94
N PHE A 172 -3.06 21.17 6.39
CA PHE A 172 -1.75 21.72 6.74
C PHE A 172 -1.09 20.95 7.90
N PHE A 173 -1.81 20.72 9.00
CA PHE A 173 -1.24 20.03 10.15
C PHE A 173 -0.82 18.59 9.84
N THR A 174 -1.64 17.85 9.09
CA THR A 174 -1.27 16.49 8.66
C THR A 174 -0.13 16.49 7.66
N ALA A 175 -0.11 17.43 6.72
CA ALA A 175 0.90 17.49 5.67
C ALA A 175 2.28 17.88 6.20
N VAL A 176 2.37 18.90 7.08
CA VAL A 176 3.64 19.36 7.67
C VAL A 176 4.27 18.31 8.60
N THR A 177 3.48 17.43 9.19
CA THR A 177 4.00 16.33 9.99
C THR A 177 4.36 15.08 9.17
N GLY A 178 4.21 15.13 7.84
CA GLY A 178 4.55 14.06 6.92
C GLY A 178 3.48 12.97 6.76
N GLY A 179 2.35 13.09 7.45
CA GLY A 179 1.19 12.23 7.31
C GLY A 179 1.45 10.73 7.45
N TRP A 180 0.56 9.92 6.93
CA TRP A 180 0.63 8.45 7.01
C TRP A 180 1.88 7.87 6.34
N VAL A 181 2.37 8.50 5.28
CA VAL A 181 3.53 8.01 4.52
C VAL A 181 4.78 7.99 5.39
N THR A 182 5.04 9.07 6.13
CA THR A 182 6.17 9.16 7.07
C THR A 182 6.01 8.21 8.25
N MET A 183 4.78 8.06 8.77
CA MET A 183 4.49 7.11 9.84
C MET A 183 4.82 5.67 9.41
N PHE A 184 4.37 5.23 8.23
CA PHE A 184 4.64 3.88 7.76
C PHE A 184 6.12 3.64 7.48
N LEU A 185 6.83 4.63 6.94
CA LEU A 185 8.29 4.55 6.83
C LEU A 185 8.91 4.30 8.21
N GLY A 186 8.55 5.10 9.22
CA GLY A 186 9.03 4.93 10.59
C GLY A 186 8.72 3.55 11.17
N VAL A 187 7.50 3.07 11.02
CA VAL A 187 7.02 1.78 11.53
C VAL A 187 7.76 0.61 10.87
N PHE A 188 7.85 0.57 9.54
CA PHE A 188 8.53 -0.52 8.84
C PHE A 188 10.03 -0.52 9.11
N SER A 189 10.66 0.64 9.16
CA SER A 189 12.07 0.76 9.54
C SER A 189 12.30 0.33 10.99
N TYR A 190 11.44 0.75 11.92
CA TYR A 190 11.49 0.35 13.33
C TYR A 190 11.40 -1.17 13.50
N ILE A 191 10.39 -1.81 12.85
CA ILE A 191 10.23 -3.27 12.88
C ILE A 191 11.44 -3.97 12.27
N SER A 192 11.97 -3.44 11.16
CA SER A 192 13.16 -4.00 10.53
C SER A 192 14.38 -3.98 11.45
N ASP A 193 14.54 -2.92 12.23
CA ASP A 193 15.66 -2.74 13.15
C ASP A 193 15.56 -3.63 14.41
N ILE A 194 14.36 -3.90 14.92
CA ILE A 194 14.14 -4.67 16.17
C ILE A 194 13.84 -6.16 15.97
N THR A 195 13.73 -6.64 14.71
CA THR A 195 13.36 -8.02 14.42
C THR A 195 14.41 -8.76 13.62
N SER A 196 14.59 -10.05 13.90
CA SER A 196 15.39 -10.95 13.08
C SER A 196 14.73 -11.20 11.72
N GLU A 197 15.49 -11.58 10.70
CA GLU A 197 14.99 -11.86 9.35
C GLU A 197 13.82 -12.87 9.34
N GLN A 198 13.88 -13.90 10.18
CA GLN A 198 12.85 -14.93 10.27
C GLN A 198 11.52 -14.42 10.85
N SER A 199 11.54 -13.49 11.81
CA SER A 199 10.33 -12.93 12.45
C SER A 199 9.83 -11.65 11.78
N ARG A 200 10.65 -11.01 10.95
CA ARG A 200 10.33 -9.74 10.26
C ARG A 200 9.09 -9.87 9.38
N THR A 201 9.00 -10.92 8.56
CA THR A 201 7.88 -11.16 7.66
C THR A 201 6.55 -11.25 8.41
N PHE A 202 6.53 -11.95 9.55
CA PHE A 202 5.33 -12.06 10.38
C PHE A 202 4.90 -10.71 10.96
N ARG A 203 5.82 -9.92 11.50
CA ARG A 203 5.50 -8.60 12.09
C ARG A 203 5.08 -7.57 11.05
N VAL A 204 5.75 -7.54 9.89
CA VAL A 204 5.33 -6.71 8.75
C VAL A 204 3.93 -7.13 8.28
N GLY A 205 3.65 -8.43 8.24
CA GLY A 205 2.31 -8.95 7.93
C GLY A 205 1.25 -8.49 8.95
N LEU A 206 1.58 -8.47 10.24
CA LEU A 206 0.66 -8.00 11.29
C LEU A 206 0.35 -6.51 11.16
N VAL A 207 1.35 -5.68 10.87
CA VAL A 207 1.17 -4.24 10.57
C VAL A 207 0.27 -4.04 9.35
N SER A 208 0.54 -4.77 8.26
CA SER A 208 -0.28 -4.72 7.05
C SER A 208 -1.72 -5.16 7.32
N PHE A 209 -1.92 -6.16 8.19
CA PHE A 209 -3.25 -6.58 8.64
C PHE A 209 -3.96 -5.48 9.42
N CYS A 210 -3.28 -4.80 10.36
CA CYS A 210 -3.87 -3.66 11.10
C CYS A 210 -4.35 -2.56 10.15
N MET A 211 -3.58 -2.27 9.08
CA MET A 211 -3.98 -1.31 8.05
C MET A 211 -5.21 -1.79 7.28
N THR A 212 -5.16 -3.01 6.74
CA THR A 212 -6.21 -3.55 5.88
C THR A 212 -7.53 -3.76 6.62
N ALA A 213 -7.48 -4.16 7.90
CA ALA A 213 -8.67 -4.35 8.73
C ALA A 213 -9.16 -3.03 9.37
N GLY A 214 -8.23 -2.13 9.76
CA GLY A 214 -8.57 -0.88 10.44
C GLY A 214 -9.36 0.09 9.57
N VAL A 215 -9.05 0.16 8.27
CA VAL A 215 -9.72 1.09 7.35
C VAL A 215 -11.22 0.77 7.19
N PRO A 216 -11.65 -0.45 6.82
CA PRO A 216 -13.08 -0.74 6.68
C PRO A 216 -13.84 -0.64 8.00
N ILE A 217 -13.22 -1.00 9.13
CA ILE A 217 -13.82 -0.82 10.47
C ILE A 217 -14.04 0.68 10.75
N GLY A 218 -13.03 1.52 10.50
CA GLY A 218 -13.14 2.96 10.70
C GLY A 218 -14.21 3.60 9.82
N ILE A 219 -14.33 3.21 8.55
CA ILE A 219 -15.36 3.72 7.64
C ILE A 219 -16.75 3.27 8.11
N ALA A 220 -16.95 1.99 8.42
CA ALA A 220 -18.22 1.46 8.88
C ALA A 220 -18.71 2.15 10.17
N MET A 221 -17.80 2.36 11.11
CA MET A 221 -18.10 3.06 12.37
C MET A 221 -18.34 4.55 12.16
N GLY A 222 -17.63 5.20 11.23
CA GLY A 222 -17.67 6.64 11.01
C GLY A 222 -19.08 7.16 10.72
N GLY A 223 -19.81 6.52 9.82
CA GLY A 223 -21.19 6.88 9.49
C GLY A 223 -22.14 6.77 10.69
N ILE A 224 -22.04 5.68 11.45
CA ILE A 224 -22.91 5.41 12.61
C ILE A 224 -22.59 6.38 13.76
N LEU A 225 -21.30 6.62 14.03
CA LEU A 225 -20.87 7.47 15.14
C LEU A 225 -21.25 8.94 14.92
N VAL A 226 -21.15 9.46 13.70
CA VAL A 226 -21.62 10.83 13.38
C VAL A 226 -23.10 10.99 13.69
N GLN A 227 -23.93 10.01 13.32
CA GLN A 227 -25.37 10.08 13.59
C GLN A 227 -25.70 10.04 15.09
N LYS A 228 -24.95 9.24 15.88
CA LYS A 228 -25.23 9.06 17.31
C LYS A 228 -24.64 10.13 18.21
N MET A 229 -23.42 10.59 17.92
CA MET A 229 -22.66 11.49 18.80
C MET A 229 -22.57 12.93 18.25
N GLY A 230 -22.95 13.15 17.00
CA GLY A 230 -22.72 14.40 16.31
C GLY A 230 -21.23 14.68 16.04
N TYR A 231 -20.93 15.77 15.38
CA TYR A 231 -19.56 16.14 15.05
C TYR A 231 -18.71 16.46 16.28
N TYR A 232 -19.27 17.22 17.24
CA TYR A 232 -18.55 17.61 18.45
C TYR A 232 -18.14 16.40 19.30
N GLY A 233 -19.07 15.51 19.58
CA GLY A 233 -18.78 14.29 20.35
C GLY A 233 -17.78 13.38 19.66
N LEU A 234 -17.89 13.24 18.33
CA LEU A 234 -16.99 12.42 17.55
C LEU A 234 -15.57 12.98 17.55
N PHE A 235 -15.36 14.27 17.22
CA PHE A 235 -14.01 14.84 17.18
C PHE A 235 -13.37 14.93 18.58
N THR A 236 -14.16 15.14 19.64
CA THR A 236 -13.66 15.06 21.01
C THR A 236 -13.18 13.65 21.35
N SER A 237 -13.95 12.62 21.02
CA SER A 237 -13.55 11.23 21.28
C SER A 237 -12.31 10.81 20.48
N THR A 238 -12.21 11.21 19.22
CA THR A 238 -11.02 10.92 18.41
C THR A 238 -9.79 11.68 18.91
N THR A 239 -9.92 12.91 19.38
CA THR A 239 -8.81 13.68 20.00
C THR A 239 -8.29 13.00 21.25
N ILE A 240 -9.18 12.51 22.11
CA ILE A 240 -8.79 11.74 23.31
C ILE A 240 -8.02 10.49 22.91
N LEU A 241 -8.53 9.72 21.92
CA LEU A 241 -7.86 8.52 21.45
C LEU A 241 -6.48 8.82 20.85
N PHE A 242 -6.33 9.83 20.00
CA PHE A 242 -5.04 10.23 19.45
C PHE A 242 -4.07 10.68 20.54
N SER A 243 -4.55 11.43 21.56
CA SER A 243 -3.72 11.87 22.68
C SER A 243 -3.21 10.67 23.50
N LEU A 244 -4.08 9.68 23.75
CA LEU A 244 -3.68 8.44 24.43
C LEU A 244 -2.66 7.63 23.62
N VAL A 245 -2.84 7.54 22.30
CA VAL A 245 -1.89 6.88 21.39
C VAL A 245 -0.55 7.62 21.37
N LEU A 246 -0.56 8.95 21.35
CA LEU A 246 0.66 9.77 21.42
C LEU A 246 1.38 9.57 22.76
N MET A 247 0.66 9.59 23.87
CA MET A 247 1.22 9.29 25.21
C MET A 247 1.80 7.89 25.26
N TYR A 248 1.09 6.88 24.78
CA TYR A 248 1.61 5.51 24.68
C TYR A 248 2.91 5.47 23.87
N GLY A 249 2.94 6.11 22.70
CA GLY A 249 4.16 6.19 21.87
C GLY A 249 5.31 6.93 22.56
N CYS A 250 5.03 8.00 23.31
CA CYS A 250 6.06 8.75 24.04
C CYS A 250 6.69 7.93 25.18
N PHE A 251 5.87 7.22 25.97
CA PHE A 251 6.33 6.54 27.18
C PHE A 251 6.68 5.06 26.97
N CYS A 252 5.94 4.35 26.11
CA CYS A 252 6.11 2.91 25.94
C CYS A 252 7.02 2.52 24.76
N LEU A 253 7.08 3.35 23.70
CA LEU A 253 7.91 3.05 22.54
C LEU A 253 9.35 3.49 22.83
N LYS A 254 10.28 2.52 22.81
CA LYS A 254 11.72 2.75 22.98
C LYS A 254 12.37 2.91 21.60
N GLU A 255 13.47 3.67 21.51
CA GLU A 255 14.30 3.67 20.29
C GLU A 255 14.85 2.25 20.01
N PRO A 256 15.12 1.88 18.74
CA PRO A 256 15.58 0.54 18.39
C PRO A 256 16.84 0.11 19.17
N ASP A 257 17.82 0.96 19.30
CA ASP A 257 19.06 0.66 20.03
C ASP A 257 18.80 0.39 21.51
N SER A 258 17.96 1.21 22.16
CA SER A 258 17.57 1.03 23.56
C SER A 258 16.70 -0.21 23.76
N PHE A 259 15.91 -0.59 22.75
CA PHE A 259 15.10 -1.81 22.78
C PHE A 259 15.99 -3.07 22.68
N LEU A 260 16.98 -3.05 21.78
CA LEU A 260 17.93 -4.15 21.61
C LEU A 260 18.82 -4.31 22.84
N GLU A 261 19.32 -3.20 23.39
CA GLU A 261 20.12 -3.19 24.63
C GLU A 261 19.35 -3.74 25.82
N ALA A 262 18.08 -3.38 25.97
CA ALA A 262 17.20 -3.91 27.02
C ALA A 262 16.94 -5.44 26.87
N LYS A 263 17.15 -6.01 25.70
CA LYS A 263 17.06 -7.46 25.41
C LYS A 263 18.43 -8.18 25.41
N GLY A 264 19.51 -7.47 25.69
CA GLY A 264 20.87 -8.04 25.65
C GLY A 264 21.36 -8.37 24.23
N LEU A 265 20.77 -7.73 23.21
CA LEU A 265 21.16 -7.90 21.82
C LEU A 265 22.16 -6.81 21.38
N PRO A 266 23.06 -7.07 20.41
CA PRO A 266 24.03 -6.09 19.95
C PRO A 266 23.33 -4.89 19.29
N LYS A 267 23.92 -3.71 19.47
CA LYS A 267 23.49 -2.47 18.81
C LYS A 267 23.72 -2.59 17.29
N ILE A 268 22.89 -1.87 16.52
CA ILE A 268 23.03 -1.83 15.06
C ILE A 268 24.26 -1.00 14.72
N GLU A 269 25.23 -1.59 14.04
CA GLU A 269 26.37 -0.85 13.47
C GLU A 269 25.85 0.05 12.33
N ARG A 270 25.84 1.36 12.60
CA ARG A 270 25.54 2.37 11.59
C ARG A 270 26.81 3.03 11.13
N ARG A 271 26.99 3.18 9.83
CA ARG A 271 28.06 4.02 9.30
C ARG A 271 27.79 5.47 9.71
N CYS A 272 28.36 5.88 10.84
CA CYS A 272 28.47 7.28 11.21
C CYS A 272 29.43 7.94 10.24
N SER A 273 28.95 8.48 9.14
CA SER A 273 29.68 9.44 8.33
C SER A 273 29.37 10.83 8.89
N GLY A 274 30.42 11.60 9.22
CA GLY A 274 30.38 12.89 9.91
C GLY A 274 29.22 13.83 9.56
N ASP A 275 29.27 15.10 9.99
CA ASP A 275 28.22 16.11 9.87
C ASP A 275 27.32 15.96 8.66
N VAL A 276 26.14 15.41 8.92
CA VAL A 276 25.20 15.04 7.85
C VAL A 276 24.23 16.20 7.68
N ALA A 277 24.34 16.90 6.57
CA ALA A 277 23.34 17.85 6.16
C ALA A 277 21.96 17.18 6.10
N PHE A 278 20.95 17.77 6.76
CA PHE A 278 19.58 17.28 6.76
C PHE A 278 19.02 17.19 5.32
N PHE A 279 19.52 18.04 4.42
CA PHE A 279 19.13 18.15 3.02
C PHE A 279 20.19 17.57 2.07
N ASP A 280 20.23 16.25 1.90
CA ASP A 280 21.12 15.60 0.93
C ASP A 280 20.34 15.04 -0.26
N ILE A 281 20.40 15.74 -1.38
CA ILE A 281 19.68 15.42 -2.62
C ILE A 281 20.36 14.28 -3.39
N THR A 282 21.64 13.97 -3.11
CA THR A 282 22.42 13.00 -3.89
C THR A 282 21.78 11.60 -3.90
N HIS A 283 21.22 11.15 -2.77
CA HIS A 283 20.53 9.86 -2.68
C HIS A 283 19.27 9.78 -3.54
N VAL A 284 18.55 10.88 -3.70
CA VAL A 284 17.36 10.96 -4.56
C VAL A 284 17.79 10.83 -6.02
N LEU A 285 18.84 11.55 -6.40
CA LEU A 285 19.40 11.50 -7.75
C LEU A 285 19.96 10.10 -8.07
N ASP A 286 20.62 9.45 -7.12
CA ASP A 286 21.09 8.07 -7.26
C ASP A 286 19.94 7.07 -7.46
N THR A 287 18.85 7.25 -6.73
CA THR A 287 17.66 6.39 -6.87
C THR A 287 17.00 6.58 -8.24
N ILE A 288 16.88 7.82 -8.70
CA ILE A 288 16.37 8.13 -10.05
C ILE A 288 17.34 7.60 -11.11
N GLY A 289 18.64 7.70 -10.90
CA GLY A 289 19.69 7.20 -11.80
C GLY A 289 19.57 5.71 -12.10
N VAL A 290 19.05 4.90 -11.17
CA VAL A 290 18.83 3.46 -11.36
C VAL A 290 17.82 3.17 -12.48
N ALA A 291 16.79 4.01 -12.69
CA ALA A 291 15.85 3.85 -13.80
C ALA A 291 16.53 3.99 -15.17
N PHE A 292 17.52 4.89 -15.25
CA PHE A 292 18.18 5.26 -16.50
C PHE A 292 19.48 4.48 -16.78
N ARG A 293 19.91 3.63 -15.84
CA ARG A 293 21.12 2.83 -15.99
C ARG A 293 21.02 1.93 -17.21
N ARG A 294 22.10 1.88 -18.01
CA ARG A 294 22.18 0.98 -19.18
C ARG A 294 22.23 -0.47 -18.70
N ARG A 295 21.29 -1.30 -19.18
CA ARG A 295 21.21 -2.74 -18.90
C ARG A 295 21.21 -3.54 -20.19
N VAL A 296 21.77 -4.74 -20.12
CA VAL A 296 21.85 -5.66 -21.27
C VAL A 296 20.45 -6.18 -21.62
N GLY A 297 20.17 -6.43 -22.90
CA GLY A 297 18.93 -7.10 -23.33
C GLY A 297 17.64 -6.26 -23.28
N GLY A 298 17.73 -4.91 -23.27
CA GLY A 298 16.53 -4.06 -23.29
C GLY A 298 15.76 -3.97 -21.97
N THR A 299 16.32 -4.49 -20.87
CA THR A 299 15.69 -4.48 -19.53
C THR A 299 15.41 -3.06 -19.02
N ARG A 300 16.23 -2.07 -19.40
CA ARG A 300 15.99 -0.65 -19.12
C ARG A 300 14.62 -0.19 -19.60
N ILE A 301 14.27 -0.50 -20.86
CA ILE A 301 12.99 -0.11 -21.45
C ILE A 301 11.84 -0.77 -20.69
N LYS A 302 11.98 -2.03 -20.29
CA LYS A 302 10.97 -2.74 -19.51
C LYS A 302 10.74 -2.10 -18.13
N VAL A 303 11.81 -1.70 -17.45
CA VAL A 303 11.70 -0.99 -16.16
C VAL A 303 10.96 0.34 -16.35
N ILE A 304 11.33 1.15 -17.34
CA ILE A 304 10.67 2.42 -17.64
C ILE A 304 9.19 2.22 -17.99
N LEU A 305 8.89 1.25 -18.87
CA LEU A 305 7.50 0.95 -19.26
C LEU A 305 6.66 0.46 -18.06
N THR A 306 7.26 -0.32 -17.14
CA THR A 306 6.57 -0.72 -15.91
C THR A 306 6.27 0.48 -15.03
N LEU A 307 7.22 1.41 -14.85
CA LEU A 307 6.99 2.64 -14.07
C LEU A 307 5.92 3.52 -14.72
N VAL A 308 5.91 3.64 -16.06
CA VAL A 308 4.83 4.34 -16.78
C VAL A 308 3.48 3.67 -16.55
N ALA A 309 3.42 2.33 -16.61
CA ALA A 309 2.18 1.60 -16.30
C ALA A 309 1.73 1.84 -14.86
N VAL A 310 2.65 1.84 -13.88
CA VAL A 310 2.34 2.20 -12.49
C VAL A 310 1.77 3.61 -12.39
N PHE A 311 2.40 4.59 -13.01
CA PHE A 311 1.97 5.99 -12.99
C PHE A 311 0.54 6.16 -13.50
N ILE A 312 0.21 5.56 -14.66
CA ILE A 312 -1.11 5.70 -15.29
C ILE A 312 -2.19 4.79 -14.69
N ILE A 313 -1.85 3.83 -13.84
CA ILE A 313 -2.82 2.97 -13.15
C ILE A 313 -3.03 3.44 -11.71
N TYR A 314 -1.96 3.66 -10.97
CA TYR A 314 -2.03 3.99 -9.55
C TYR A 314 -2.67 5.36 -9.30
N GLY A 315 -2.27 6.36 -10.07
CA GLY A 315 -2.78 7.73 -9.93
C GLY A 315 -4.31 7.80 -10.06
N PRO A 316 -4.89 7.32 -11.17
CA PRO A 316 -6.34 7.21 -11.32
C PRO A 316 -7.02 6.41 -10.19
N ALA A 317 -6.53 5.21 -9.89
CA ALA A 317 -7.13 4.34 -8.88
C ALA A 317 -7.23 5.01 -7.50
N MET A 318 -6.18 5.71 -7.07
CA MET A 318 -6.19 6.45 -5.80
C MET A 318 -7.08 7.69 -5.87
N SER A 319 -7.11 8.37 -7.01
CA SER A 319 -7.87 9.61 -7.18
C SER A 319 -9.39 9.37 -7.28
N GLU A 320 -9.82 8.24 -7.81
CA GLU A 320 -11.22 7.81 -7.78
C GLU A 320 -11.79 7.81 -6.35
N HIS A 321 -11.03 7.35 -5.37
CA HIS A 321 -11.48 7.29 -3.97
C HIS A 321 -11.84 8.69 -3.42
N GLY A 322 -11.15 9.73 -3.86
CA GLY A 322 -11.41 11.11 -3.44
C GLY A 322 -12.77 11.64 -3.89
N VAL A 323 -13.18 11.30 -5.11
CA VAL A 323 -14.44 11.80 -5.71
C VAL A 323 -15.60 10.80 -5.57
N PHE A 324 -15.33 9.55 -5.21
CA PHE A 324 -16.32 8.47 -5.21
C PHE A 324 -17.52 8.73 -4.29
N TYR A 325 -17.28 9.29 -3.09
CA TYR A 325 -18.37 9.65 -2.18
C TYR A 325 -19.31 10.71 -2.78
N LEU A 326 -18.74 11.75 -3.40
CA LEU A 326 -19.51 12.79 -4.06
C LEU A 326 -20.30 12.22 -5.24
N PHE A 327 -19.71 11.31 -5.98
CA PHE A 327 -20.34 10.64 -7.12
C PHE A 327 -21.56 9.81 -6.70
N VAL A 328 -21.43 8.88 -5.74
CA VAL A 328 -22.57 8.04 -5.32
C VAL A 328 -23.65 8.88 -4.64
N ARG A 329 -23.27 9.93 -3.96
CA ARG A 329 -24.17 10.90 -3.36
C ARG A 329 -25.00 11.64 -4.42
N ASN A 330 -24.37 12.05 -5.51
CA ASN A 330 -25.06 12.73 -6.63
C ASN A 330 -25.86 11.77 -7.50
N GLN A 331 -25.31 10.59 -7.82
CA GLN A 331 -25.88 9.66 -8.79
C GLN A 331 -26.98 8.77 -8.19
N LEU A 332 -26.77 8.26 -6.97
CA LEU A 332 -27.63 7.27 -6.30
C LEU A 332 -28.36 7.85 -5.07
N ASN A 333 -28.18 9.13 -4.77
CA ASN A 333 -28.73 9.80 -3.58
C ASN A 333 -28.38 9.09 -2.26
N TRP A 334 -27.18 8.52 -2.17
CA TRP A 334 -26.75 7.84 -0.97
C TRP A 334 -26.42 8.83 0.16
N ASP A 335 -26.88 8.48 1.36
CA ASP A 335 -26.42 9.12 2.58
C ASP A 335 -25.05 8.59 3.03
N MET A 336 -24.50 9.21 4.06
CA MET A 336 -23.19 8.85 4.60
C MET A 336 -23.13 7.42 5.13
N VAL A 337 -24.22 6.93 5.78
CA VAL A 337 -24.24 5.60 6.38
C VAL A 337 -24.25 4.52 5.31
N LYS A 338 -25.11 4.66 4.30
CA LYS A 338 -25.20 3.72 3.20
C LYS A 338 -23.88 3.62 2.45
N TYR A 339 -23.24 4.78 2.19
CA TYR A 339 -21.91 4.81 1.59
C TYR A 339 -20.86 4.11 2.48
N SER A 340 -20.87 4.34 3.80
CA SER A 340 -19.89 3.75 4.72
C SER A 340 -19.96 2.22 4.74
N VAL A 341 -21.18 1.68 4.75
CA VAL A 341 -21.40 0.21 4.68
C VAL A 341 -20.91 -0.35 3.35
N PHE A 342 -21.25 0.31 2.25
CA PHE A 342 -20.79 -0.11 0.92
C PHE A 342 -19.27 -0.04 0.78
N ALA A 343 -18.63 1.05 1.20
CA ALA A 343 -17.18 1.22 1.11
C ALA A 343 -16.44 0.15 1.93
N SER A 344 -16.94 -0.16 3.14
CA SER A 344 -16.38 -1.22 3.97
C SER A 344 -16.52 -2.60 3.31
N TYR A 345 -17.69 -2.90 2.76
CA TYR A 345 -17.94 -4.12 1.99
C TYR A 345 -16.98 -4.23 0.81
N SER A 346 -16.83 -3.17 0.02
CA SER A 346 -15.95 -3.12 -1.15
C SER A 346 -14.49 -3.38 -0.77
N ILE A 347 -13.97 -2.73 0.27
CA ILE A 347 -12.58 -2.91 0.73
C ILE A 347 -12.33 -4.33 1.22
N VAL A 348 -13.26 -4.91 1.97
CA VAL A 348 -13.14 -6.31 2.44
C VAL A 348 -13.12 -7.27 1.25
N LEU A 349 -14.01 -7.08 0.29
CA LEU A 349 -14.09 -7.93 -0.90
C LEU A 349 -12.81 -7.84 -1.75
N HIS A 350 -12.29 -6.63 -1.98
CA HIS A 350 -11.02 -6.41 -2.68
C HIS A 350 -9.83 -7.03 -1.93
N SER A 351 -9.83 -6.99 -0.59
CA SER A 351 -8.79 -7.62 0.23
C SER A 351 -8.81 -9.15 0.09
N ILE A 352 -10.01 -9.74 0.08
CA ILE A 352 -10.19 -11.18 -0.18
C ILE A 352 -9.73 -11.51 -1.60
N GLY A 353 -10.07 -10.68 -2.59
CA GLY A 353 -9.62 -10.83 -3.97
C GLY A 353 -8.10 -10.79 -4.13
N ALA A 354 -7.42 -9.89 -3.41
CA ALA A 354 -5.96 -9.83 -3.38
C ALA A 354 -5.35 -11.12 -2.80
N MET A 355 -5.86 -11.59 -1.67
CA MET A 355 -5.40 -12.84 -1.03
C MET A 355 -5.64 -14.05 -1.95
N PHE A 356 -6.81 -14.13 -2.57
CA PHE A 356 -7.15 -15.17 -3.53
C PHE A 356 -6.18 -15.17 -4.73
N SER A 357 -5.94 -14.00 -5.31
CA SER A 357 -5.04 -13.83 -6.46
C SER A 357 -3.62 -14.28 -6.13
N ILE A 358 -3.07 -13.89 -4.98
CA ILE A 358 -1.71 -14.25 -4.57
C ILE A 358 -1.64 -15.74 -4.22
N THR A 359 -2.62 -16.28 -3.47
CA THR A 359 -2.54 -17.63 -2.91
C THR A 359 -2.90 -18.70 -3.95
N ILE A 360 -3.96 -18.48 -4.72
CA ILE A 360 -4.48 -19.46 -5.66
C ILE A 360 -3.90 -19.24 -7.06
N LEU A 361 -4.04 -18.04 -7.61
CA LEU A 361 -3.62 -17.81 -9.00
C LEU A 361 -2.09 -17.79 -9.12
N SER A 362 -1.38 -17.07 -8.25
CA SER A 362 0.09 -16.96 -8.33
C SER A 362 0.80 -18.19 -7.76
N LYS A 363 0.49 -18.63 -6.51
CA LYS A 363 1.23 -19.73 -5.86
C LYS A 363 0.78 -21.12 -6.28
N LYS A 364 -0.55 -21.39 -6.31
CA LYS A 364 -1.06 -22.75 -6.59
C LYS A 364 -1.13 -23.05 -8.08
N LEU A 365 -1.64 -22.12 -8.88
CA LEU A 365 -1.78 -22.28 -10.34
C LEU A 365 -0.52 -21.79 -11.10
N GLN A 366 0.44 -21.17 -10.42
CA GLN A 366 1.70 -20.66 -10.99
C GLN A 366 1.49 -19.80 -12.24
N ILE A 367 0.44 -18.97 -12.21
CA ILE A 367 0.13 -18.04 -13.29
C ILE A 367 1.21 -16.96 -13.33
N ASP A 368 1.71 -16.65 -14.52
CA ASP A 368 2.67 -15.55 -14.74
C ASP A 368 2.14 -14.22 -14.21
N ASP A 369 2.99 -13.43 -13.54
CA ASP A 369 2.60 -12.12 -13.00
C ASP A 369 2.01 -11.20 -14.06
N SER A 370 2.51 -11.27 -15.31
CA SER A 370 1.98 -10.47 -16.42
C SER A 370 0.55 -10.89 -16.80
N LEU A 371 0.25 -12.19 -16.81
CA LEU A 371 -1.10 -12.70 -17.07
C LEU A 371 -2.05 -12.37 -15.91
N LEU A 372 -1.59 -12.53 -14.66
CA LEU A 372 -2.35 -12.16 -13.49
C LEU A 372 -2.72 -10.67 -13.50
N CYS A 373 -1.76 -9.82 -13.86
CA CYS A 373 -1.99 -8.39 -13.99
C CYS A 373 -3.00 -8.07 -15.11
N LEU A 374 -2.94 -8.74 -16.26
CA LEU A 374 -3.91 -8.57 -17.36
C LEU A 374 -5.35 -8.96 -16.93
N ILE A 375 -5.51 -10.06 -16.20
CA ILE A 375 -6.81 -10.48 -15.65
C ILE A 375 -7.34 -9.40 -14.70
N ALA A 376 -6.49 -8.91 -13.81
CA ALA A 376 -6.84 -7.89 -12.83
C ALA A 376 -7.22 -6.56 -13.49
N MET A 377 -6.49 -6.14 -14.54
CA MET A 377 -6.79 -4.93 -15.31
C MET A 377 -8.09 -5.05 -16.10
N SER A 378 -8.37 -6.23 -16.68
CA SER A 378 -9.64 -6.48 -17.37
C SER A 378 -10.82 -6.39 -16.41
N SER A 379 -10.67 -6.95 -15.19
CA SER A 379 -11.66 -6.84 -14.10
C SER A 379 -11.93 -5.37 -13.74
N LYS A 380 -10.86 -4.56 -13.52
CA LYS A 380 -10.98 -3.13 -13.22
C LYS A 380 -11.58 -2.32 -14.38
N PHE A 381 -11.20 -2.64 -15.62
CA PHE A 381 -11.72 -1.98 -16.81
C PHE A 381 -13.25 -2.13 -16.94
N VAL A 382 -13.75 -3.36 -16.80
CA VAL A 382 -15.21 -3.63 -16.87
C VAL A 382 -15.92 -2.93 -15.71
N GLY A 383 -15.38 -2.99 -14.48
CA GLY A 383 -15.95 -2.32 -13.32
C GLY A 383 -16.01 -0.81 -13.49
N ALA A 384 -14.95 -0.17 -13.99
CA ALA A 384 -14.90 1.26 -14.20
C ALA A 384 -15.94 1.75 -15.25
N ILE A 385 -16.11 1.01 -16.35
CA ILE A 385 -17.16 1.31 -17.34
C ILE A 385 -18.53 1.17 -16.69
N TRP A 386 -18.77 0.09 -15.96
CA TRP A 386 -20.08 -0.12 -15.30
C TRP A 386 -20.37 0.97 -14.27
N THR A 387 -19.38 1.33 -13.44
CA THR A 387 -19.50 2.43 -12.47
C THR A 387 -19.88 3.75 -13.13
N THR A 388 -19.36 4.03 -14.33
CA THR A 388 -19.66 5.27 -15.07
C THR A 388 -21.16 5.44 -15.33
N PHE A 389 -21.87 4.35 -15.63
CA PHE A 389 -23.27 4.36 -16.06
C PHE A 389 -24.23 3.78 -15.03
N VAL A 390 -23.79 3.55 -13.80
CA VAL A 390 -24.62 2.98 -12.72
C VAL A 390 -25.85 3.83 -12.45
N LYS A 391 -27.01 3.16 -12.31
CA LYS A 391 -28.31 3.81 -12.05
C LYS A 391 -29.02 3.28 -10.82
N THR A 392 -28.68 2.08 -10.37
CA THR A 392 -29.36 1.39 -9.28
C THR A 392 -28.40 0.98 -8.17
N ASP A 393 -28.92 0.86 -6.95
CA ASP A 393 -28.17 0.38 -5.78
C ASP A 393 -27.63 -1.03 -6.00
N LEU A 394 -28.42 -1.89 -6.62
CA LEU A 394 -28.03 -3.29 -6.88
C LEU A 394 -26.83 -3.36 -7.81
N GLU A 395 -26.84 -2.59 -8.91
CA GLU A 395 -25.68 -2.50 -9.79
C GLU A 395 -24.43 -2.09 -9.04
N MET A 396 -24.54 -1.07 -8.18
CA MET A 396 -23.42 -0.59 -7.39
C MET A 396 -22.85 -1.66 -6.44
N ILE A 397 -23.70 -2.47 -5.81
CA ILE A 397 -23.28 -3.56 -4.93
C ILE A 397 -22.58 -4.69 -5.72
N LEU A 398 -22.96 -4.92 -6.98
CA LEU A 398 -22.35 -5.95 -7.83
C LEU A 398 -20.98 -5.54 -8.41
N ILE A 399 -20.70 -4.24 -8.56
CA ILE A 399 -19.44 -3.74 -9.14
C ILE A 399 -18.20 -4.29 -8.42
N PRO A 400 -18.08 -4.26 -7.08
CA PRO A 400 -16.90 -4.81 -6.38
C PRO A 400 -16.70 -6.31 -6.62
N ILE A 401 -17.75 -7.07 -6.92
CA ILE A 401 -17.63 -8.49 -7.30
C ILE A 401 -16.97 -8.63 -8.66
N VAL A 402 -17.33 -7.78 -9.62
CA VAL A 402 -16.66 -7.74 -10.94
C VAL A 402 -15.23 -7.26 -10.81
N GLU A 403 -14.96 -6.30 -9.93
CA GLU A 403 -13.62 -5.78 -9.64
C GLU A 403 -12.80 -6.65 -8.66
N PHE A 404 -13.24 -7.87 -8.35
CA PHE A 404 -12.65 -8.75 -7.34
C PHE A 404 -11.13 -8.95 -7.49
N PHE A 405 -10.64 -9.03 -8.73
CA PHE A 405 -9.22 -9.22 -9.01
C PHE A 405 -8.42 -7.90 -9.07
N SER A 406 -9.07 -6.74 -9.10
CA SER A 406 -8.42 -5.44 -9.37
C SER A 406 -7.29 -5.09 -8.39
N SER A 407 -7.41 -5.50 -7.12
CA SER A 407 -6.39 -5.26 -6.10
C SER A 407 -5.07 -6.01 -6.32
N ALA A 408 -5.05 -7.01 -7.22
CA ALA A 408 -3.82 -7.70 -7.60
C ALA A 408 -2.93 -6.92 -8.58
N ILE A 409 -3.41 -5.83 -9.19
CA ILE A 409 -2.68 -5.06 -10.21
C ILE A 409 -1.32 -4.57 -9.66
N LEU A 410 -1.34 -3.83 -8.55
CA LEU A 410 -0.12 -3.22 -8.00
C LEU A 410 0.86 -4.25 -7.46
N THR A 411 0.37 -5.32 -6.84
CA THR A 411 1.23 -6.40 -6.34
C THR A 411 1.91 -7.14 -7.49
N SER A 412 1.20 -7.36 -8.60
CA SER A 412 1.77 -7.97 -9.81
C SER A 412 2.80 -7.06 -10.49
N LEU A 413 2.52 -5.75 -10.63
CA LEU A 413 3.47 -4.78 -11.18
C LEU A 413 4.75 -4.69 -10.33
N ARG A 414 4.61 -4.69 -9.00
CA ARG A 414 5.75 -4.68 -8.08
C ARG A 414 6.57 -5.97 -8.16
N SER A 415 5.92 -7.12 -8.37
CA SER A 415 6.60 -8.40 -8.63
C SER A 415 7.34 -8.37 -9.98
N ILE A 416 6.71 -7.89 -11.04
CA ILE A 416 7.31 -7.77 -12.37
C ILE A 416 8.58 -6.91 -12.31
N ILE A 417 8.51 -5.71 -11.73
CA ILE A 417 9.66 -4.81 -11.70
C ILE A 417 10.81 -5.36 -10.84
N SER A 418 10.51 -6.03 -9.73
CA SER A 418 11.52 -6.64 -8.86
C SER A 418 12.25 -7.82 -9.53
N LYS A 419 11.59 -8.53 -10.45
CA LYS A 419 12.19 -9.61 -11.25
C LYS A 419 13.01 -9.12 -12.43
N LEU A 420 12.86 -7.86 -12.84
CA LEU A 420 13.61 -7.26 -13.96
C LEU A 420 14.98 -6.72 -13.55
N VAL A 421 15.30 -6.66 -12.27
CA VAL A 421 16.53 -6.08 -11.72
C VAL A 421 17.30 -7.08 -10.87
N GLU A 422 18.59 -6.81 -10.66
CA GLU A 422 19.44 -7.63 -9.81
C GLU A 422 19.05 -7.47 -8.33
N LYS A 423 19.40 -8.45 -7.49
CA LYS A 423 18.99 -8.48 -6.08
C LYS A 423 19.49 -7.29 -5.27
N ASP A 424 20.67 -6.78 -5.59
CA ASP A 424 21.28 -5.59 -4.96
C ASP A 424 20.61 -4.27 -5.37
N GLU A 425 19.96 -4.20 -6.53
CA GLU A 425 19.21 -3.04 -7.00
C GLU A 425 17.71 -3.07 -6.61
N THR A 426 17.20 -4.20 -6.10
CA THR A 426 15.75 -4.39 -5.81
C THR A 426 15.22 -3.33 -4.82
N ALA A 427 15.99 -2.97 -3.79
CA ALA A 427 15.58 -1.95 -2.83
C ALA A 427 15.43 -0.57 -3.50
N LYS A 428 16.40 -0.17 -4.34
CA LYS A 428 16.36 1.12 -5.06
C LYS A 428 15.19 1.19 -6.04
N VAL A 429 14.91 0.09 -6.73
CA VAL A 429 13.79 0.02 -7.69
C VAL A 429 12.44 0.04 -6.98
N ASN A 430 12.31 -0.58 -5.81
CA ASN A 430 11.09 -0.46 -5.00
C ASN A 430 10.89 0.96 -4.47
N SER A 431 11.97 1.67 -4.10
CA SER A 431 11.88 3.09 -3.74
C SER A 431 11.44 3.94 -4.93
N LEU A 432 11.96 3.65 -6.13
CA LEU A 432 11.54 4.33 -7.35
C LEU A 432 10.08 4.05 -7.72
N PHE A 433 9.62 2.82 -7.49
CA PHE A 433 8.20 2.45 -7.64
C PHE A 433 7.32 3.29 -6.72
N SER A 434 7.65 3.39 -5.43
CA SER A 434 6.90 4.19 -4.46
C SER A 434 6.98 5.70 -4.75
N LEU A 435 8.10 6.19 -5.27
CA LEU A 435 8.22 7.58 -5.75
C LEU A 435 7.25 7.81 -6.93
N THR A 436 7.16 6.86 -7.85
CA THR A 436 6.22 6.93 -8.99
C THR A 436 4.76 6.93 -8.50
N GLU A 437 4.41 6.13 -7.50
CA GLU A 437 3.09 6.13 -6.86
C GLU A 437 2.75 7.52 -6.28
N THR A 438 3.70 8.15 -5.61
CA THR A 438 3.52 9.48 -5.01
C THR A 438 3.38 10.57 -6.07
N LEU A 439 4.22 10.55 -7.11
CA LEU A 439 4.14 11.49 -8.23
C LEU A 439 2.83 11.31 -9.02
N ALA A 440 2.37 10.09 -9.21
CA ALA A 440 1.09 9.82 -9.83
C ALA A 440 -0.06 10.42 -9.02
N SER A 441 -0.06 10.22 -7.70
CA SER A 441 -1.07 10.83 -6.82
C SER A 441 -1.05 12.36 -6.90
N LEU A 442 0.14 12.98 -6.91
CA LEU A 442 0.30 14.44 -7.02
C LEU A 442 -0.34 15.02 -8.28
N VAL A 443 -0.26 14.29 -9.40
CA VAL A 443 -0.82 14.73 -10.69
C VAL A 443 -2.30 14.40 -10.80
N PHE A 444 -2.68 13.16 -10.49
CA PHE A 444 -4.03 12.66 -10.77
C PHE A 444 -5.10 13.11 -9.76
N HIS A 445 -4.79 13.32 -8.47
CA HIS A 445 -5.78 13.80 -7.52
C HIS A 445 -6.37 15.17 -7.90
N PRO A 446 -5.56 16.22 -8.15
CA PRO A 446 -6.11 17.50 -8.57
C PRO A 446 -6.79 17.41 -9.95
N LEU A 447 -6.25 16.59 -10.87
CA LEU A 447 -6.83 16.39 -12.19
C LEU A 447 -8.24 15.75 -12.09
N TYR A 448 -8.43 14.75 -11.22
CA TYR A 448 -9.71 14.07 -11.04
C TYR A 448 -10.74 14.94 -10.34
N SER A 449 -10.33 15.74 -9.36
CA SER A 449 -11.19 16.73 -8.72
C SER A 449 -11.64 17.79 -9.71
N TRP A 450 -10.72 18.28 -10.56
CA TRP A 450 -11.04 19.23 -11.64
C TRP A 450 -11.96 18.60 -12.68
N LEU A 451 -11.68 17.38 -13.13
CA LEU A 451 -12.50 16.66 -14.10
C LEU A 451 -13.91 16.44 -13.56
N TYR A 452 -14.04 15.98 -12.32
CA TYR A 452 -15.33 15.78 -11.67
C TYR A 452 -16.13 17.07 -11.59
N MET A 453 -15.49 18.17 -11.15
CA MET A 453 -16.10 19.51 -11.11
C MET A 453 -16.66 19.93 -12.49
N LYS A 454 -15.92 19.71 -13.56
CA LYS A 454 -16.32 20.11 -14.92
C LYS A 454 -17.38 19.20 -15.53
N THR A 455 -17.39 17.93 -15.20
CA THR A 455 -18.30 16.93 -15.78
C THR A 455 -19.52 16.63 -14.91
N LEU A 456 -19.60 17.20 -13.71
CA LEU A 456 -20.65 16.94 -12.72
C LEU A 456 -22.09 17.13 -13.27
N GLN A 457 -22.28 18.08 -14.19
CA GLN A 457 -23.61 18.38 -14.77
C GLN A 457 -23.95 17.48 -15.97
N ILE A 458 -22.94 17.00 -16.71
CA ILE A 458 -23.13 16.29 -17.99
C ILE A 458 -23.02 14.78 -17.74
N LEU A 459 -21.91 14.33 -17.15
CA LEU A 459 -21.60 12.93 -16.88
C LEU A 459 -20.76 12.80 -15.60
N PRO A 460 -21.38 12.71 -14.43
CA PRO A 460 -20.64 12.59 -13.16
C PRO A 460 -19.65 11.40 -13.12
N GLY A 461 -19.95 10.33 -13.84
CA GLY A 461 -19.10 9.14 -13.97
C GLY A 461 -17.89 9.29 -14.92
N ALA A 462 -17.68 10.45 -15.55
CA ALA A 462 -16.58 10.67 -16.52
C ALA A 462 -15.19 10.37 -15.93
N VAL A 463 -15.01 10.55 -14.63
CA VAL A 463 -13.75 10.20 -13.92
C VAL A 463 -13.42 8.71 -14.04
N PHE A 464 -14.41 7.82 -13.91
CA PHE A 464 -14.22 6.37 -14.05
C PHE A 464 -14.00 5.97 -15.51
N LEU A 465 -14.67 6.66 -16.45
CA LEU A 465 -14.43 6.45 -17.87
C LEU A 465 -13.00 6.86 -18.26
N THR A 466 -12.47 7.92 -17.68
CA THR A 466 -11.07 8.33 -17.88
C THR A 466 -10.12 7.27 -17.33
N SER A 467 -10.39 6.70 -16.17
CA SER A 467 -9.60 5.57 -15.64
C SER A 467 -9.65 4.36 -16.57
N ALA A 468 -10.82 4.00 -17.08
CA ALA A 468 -10.95 2.92 -18.07
C ALA A 468 -10.13 3.20 -19.33
N ALA A 469 -10.16 4.42 -19.85
CA ALA A 469 -9.35 4.81 -21.01
C ALA A 469 -7.84 4.70 -20.74
N LEU A 470 -7.38 5.06 -19.53
CA LEU A 470 -5.97 4.97 -19.12
C LEU A 470 -5.51 3.52 -18.88
N ILE A 471 -6.42 2.60 -18.55
CA ILE A 471 -6.11 1.17 -18.45
C ILE A 471 -5.69 0.60 -19.82
N ILE A 472 -6.21 1.10 -20.93
CA ILE A 472 -5.91 0.57 -22.28
C ILE A 472 -4.41 0.62 -22.60
N PRO A 473 -3.70 1.78 -22.56
CA PRO A 473 -2.28 1.81 -22.85
C PRO A 473 -1.45 0.99 -21.86
N ALA A 474 -1.83 0.93 -20.58
CA ALA A 474 -1.17 0.08 -19.62
C ALA A 474 -1.35 -1.42 -19.95
N THR A 475 -2.54 -1.82 -20.39
CA THR A 475 -2.80 -3.20 -20.85
C THR A 475 -1.95 -3.55 -22.07
N MET A 476 -1.76 -2.62 -23.01
CA MET A 476 -0.88 -2.83 -24.17
C MET A 476 0.59 -3.06 -23.75
N ILE A 477 1.09 -2.29 -22.78
CA ILE A 477 2.44 -2.49 -22.21
C ILE A 477 2.58 -3.89 -21.60
N LEU A 478 1.60 -4.33 -20.80
CA LEU A 478 1.64 -5.63 -20.16
C LEU A 478 1.43 -6.79 -21.14
N MET A 479 0.59 -6.61 -22.15
CA MET A 479 0.43 -7.59 -23.22
C MET A 479 1.76 -7.78 -23.97
N PHE A 480 2.48 -6.71 -24.23
CA PHE A 480 3.82 -6.79 -24.81
C PHE A 480 4.78 -7.59 -23.92
N PHE A 481 4.77 -7.38 -22.59
CA PHE A 481 5.61 -8.18 -21.67
C PHE A 481 5.20 -9.65 -21.65
N PHE A 482 3.90 -9.92 -21.62
CA PHE A 482 3.39 -11.28 -21.64
C PHE A 482 3.81 -12.02 -22.93
N ILE A 483 3.65 -11.39 -24.09
CA ILE A 483 4.06 -11.99 -25.39
C ILE A 483 5.56 -12.23 -25.42
N GLN A 484 6.38 -11.28 -24.95
CA GLN A 484 7.84 -11.48 -24.87
C GLN A 484 8.22 -12.64 -23.95
N HIS A 485 7.59 -12.72 -22.78
CA HIS A 485 7.85 -13.80 -21.82
C HIS A 485 7.48 -15.16 -22.41
N ARG A 486 6.32 -15.28 -23.05
CA ARG A 486 5.89 -16.51 -23.74
C ARG A 486 6.81 -16.91 -24.88
N ARG A 487 7.28 -15.96 -25.67
CA ARG A 487 8.27 -16.22 -26.74
C ARG A 487 9.59 -16.70 -26.16
N ALA A 488 10.10 -16.09 -25.09
CA ALA A 488 11.33 -16.49 -24.43
C ALA A 488 11.23 -17.93 -23.87
N LEU A 489 10.10 -18.27 -23.20
CA LEU A 489 9.83 -19.63 -22.73
C LEU A 489 9.75 -20.64 -23.87
N GLY A 490 9.09 -20.30 -24.99
CA GLY A 490 9.00 -21.14 -26.18
C GLY A 490 10.38 -21.43 -26.78
N ASN A 491 11.23 -20.40 -26.92
CA ASN A 491 12.58 -20.55 -27.41
C ASN A 491 13.47 -21.38 -26.46
N SER A 492 13.36 -21.15 -25.14
CA SER A 492 14.09 -21.93 -24.15
C SER A 492 13.71 -23.42 -24.17
N ARG A 493 12.41 -23.71 -24.34
CA ARG A 493 11.90 -25.08 -24.45
C ARG A 493 12.38 -25.77 -25.72
N ARG A 494 12.39 -25.04 -26.83
CA ARG A 494 12.89 -25.54 -28.10
C ARG A 494 14.40 -25.83 -28.04
N ASN A 495 15.19 -24.91 -27.49
CA ASN A 495 16.63 -25.10 -27.32
C ASN A 495 16.95 -26.28 -26.37
N ALA A 496 16.13 -26.48 -25.32
CA ALA A 496 16.27 -27.64 -24.42
C ALA A 496 15.98 -28.96 -25.12
N LEU A 497 14.95 -29.02 -25.97
CA LEU A 497 14.62 -30.20 -26.78
C LEU A 497 15.74 -30.51 -27.79
N GLU A 498 16.22 -29.49 -28.52
CA GLU A 498 17.35 -29.64 -29.47
C GLU A 498 18.64 -30.09 -28.77
N ALA A 499 18.89 -29.63 -27.53
CA ALA A 499 20.04 -30.08 -26.74
C ALA A 499 19.90 -31.53 -26.26
N GLN A 500 18.65 -31.97 -25.95
CA GLN A 500 18.37 -33.34 -25.55
C GLN A 500 18.46 -34.30 -26.73
N GLU A 501 17.93 -33.95 -27.89
CA GLU A 501 18.06 -34.71 -29.12
C GLU A 501 19.54 -34.91 -29.55
N LYS A 502 20.39 -33.86 -29.38
CA LYS A 502 21.83 -33.96 -29.61
C LYS A 502 22.50 -34.92 -28.64
N LYS A 503 22.15 -34.92 -27.37
CA LYS A 503 22.69 -35.85 -26.35
C LYS A 503 22.26 -37.28 -26.63
N ASP A 504 21.03 -37.50 -27.02
CA ASP A 504 20.50 -38.82 -27.35
C ASP A 504 21.18 -39.36 -28.61
N ALA A 505 21.39 -38.52 -29.62
CA ALA A 505 22.14 -38.87 -30.84
C ALA A 505 23.65 -39.12 -30.62
N GLU A 506 24.26 -38.46 -29.62
CA GLU A 506 25.63 -38.74 -29.20
C GLU A 506 25.71 -40.04 -28.38
N ALA A 507 24.72 -40.35 -27.55
CA ALA A 507 24.64 -41.59 -26.78
C ALA A 507 24.46 -42.82 -27.70
N GLU A 508 23.70 -42.68 -28.79
CA GLU A 508 23.50 -43.73 -29.81
C GLU A 508 24.76 -44.02 -30.65
N LYS A 509 25.70 -43.07 -30.71
CA LYS A 509 26.99 -43.23 -31.43
C LYS A 509 28.10 -43.86 -30.60
N VAL A 510 27.89 -44.11 -29.30
CA VAL A 510 28.86 -44.82 -28.47
C VAL A 510 28.68 -46.32 -28.70
N PRO A 511 29.63 -47.03 -29.38
CA PRO A 511 29.50 -48.46 -29.58
C PRO A 511 29.54 -49.16 -28.22
N GLU A 512 28.53 -49.99 -27.99
CA GLU A 512 28.45 -50.87 -26.84
C GLU A 512 29.71 -51.73 -26.76
N LYS A 513 30.68 -51.37 -25.92
CA LYS A 513 31.82 -52.24 -25.60
C LYS A 513 31.23 -53.38 -24.77
N ILE A 514 30.91 -54.48 -25.48
CA ILE A 514 30.61 -55.77 -24.85
C ILE A 514 31.83 -56.10 -23.99
N PRO A 515 31.75 -56.29 -22.68
CA PRO A 515 32.83 -56.79 -21.89
C PRO A 515 32.96 -58.28 -22.24
N ASN A 516 34.03 -58.68 -22.93
CA ASN A 516 34.45 -60.08 -23.03
C ASN A 516 34.70 -60.60 -21.62
N ILE A 517 33.72 -61.22 -21.00
CA ILE A 517 33.91 -62.05 -19.84
C ILE A 517 34.48 -63.38 -20.33
N ILE A 518 35.81 -63.48 -20.39
CA ILE A 518 36.52 -64.75 -20.49
C ILE A 518 36.44 -65.37 -19.09
N MET A 519 35.57 -66.37 -18.93
CA MET A 519 35.61 -67.27 -17.78
C MET A 519 36.80 -68.20 -17.93
N PRO A 520 37.73 -68.30 -16.96
CA PRO A 520 38.66 -69.41 -16.87
C PRO A 520 37.92 -70.61 -16.27
N LEU A 521 37.83 -71.69 -17.02
CA LEU A 521 37.56 -73.04 -16.52
C LEU A 521 38.79 -73.51 -15.74
N GLU A 522 38.75 -73.51 -14.42
CA GLU A 522 39.64 -74.34 -13.63
C GLU A 522 38.82 -75.43 -12.97
N LEU A 523 39.09 -76.66 -13.49
CA LEU A 523 38.81 -77.90 -12.86
C LEU A 523 39.76 -78.08 -11.68
N GLU A 524 39.28 -78.19 -10.46
CA GLU A 524 40.02 -78.81 -9.43
C GLU A 524 39.19 -79.91 -8.77
N LYS A 525 39.65 -81.12 -9.06
CA LYS A 525 39.31 -82.33 -8.32
C LYS A 525 39.97 -82.24 -6.92
N THR A 526 39.31 -82.61 -5.88
CA THR A 526 39.71 -83.76 -5.00
C THR A 526 39.02 -83.67 -3.65
N LYS A 527 38.39 -84.81 -3.33
CA LYS A 527 38.44 -85.64 -2.11
C LYS A 527 38.19 -84.94 -0.73
N LEU A 528 37.28 -85.27 -0.09
CA LEU A 528 36.87 -86.32 0.91
C LEU A 528 35.61 -85.83 1.61
#